data_6b598536f754f53eee0c7fc0e4ace43d
#
_entry.id   6b598536f754f53eee0c7fc0e4ace43d
#
_cell.length_a   1.000
_cell.length_b   1.000
_cell.length_c   1.000
_cell.angle_alpha   90.00
_cell.angle_beta   90.00
_cell.angle_gamma   90.00
#
_symmetry.space_group_name_H-M   'P 1'
#
loop_
_entity.id
_entity.type
_entity.pdbx_description
1 polymer ?
#
loop_
_entity_poly.entity_id
_entity_poly.type
_entity_poly.pdbx_seq_one_letter_code
_entity_poly.pdbx_strand_id
1 'polypeptide(L)'
;MTEPIDIYSDSFQLNTSPYGATLNFMLSPSTPPAPGKTPQSETLATIRMSLEHLKLMTFVLRRQIMHLEQQSGVNIQVPTQVLNSMRISPDDWDSLWKIV
;
A
#
# COMPACT_ATOMS: atom_id res chain seq x y z
N MET A 1 4.13 19.76 21.66
CA MET A 1 3.48 18.67 20.92
C MET A 1 3.75 18.83 19.44
N THR A 2 4.25 17.81 18.80
CA THR A 2 4.47 17.83 17.35
C THR A 2 3.14 17.60 16.63
N GLU A 3 2.92 18.32 15.54
CA GLU A 3 1.73 18.11 14.74
C GLU A 3 1.82 16.73 14.06
N PRO A 4 0.67 16.06 13.86
CA PRO A 4 0.66 14.81 13.10
C PRO A 4 1.15 15.03 11.68
N ILE A 5 1.80 14.00 11.13
CA ILE A 5 2.21 14.03 9.72
C ILE A 5 0.97 13.85 8.86
N ASP A 6 0.76 14.78 7.93
CA ASP A 6 -0.35 14.72 6.98
C ASP A 6 0.24 14.73 5.57
N ILE A 7 0.27 13.59 4.92
CA ILE A 7 0.91 13.43 3.62
C ILE A 7 0.01 12.62 2.68
N TYR A 8 0.20 12.85 1.39
CA TYR A 8 -0.37 12.00 0.36
C TYR A 8 0.72 11.05 -0.16
N SER A 9 0.41 9.77 -0.22
CA SER A 9 1.33 8.74 -0.70
C SER A 9 0.63 7.90 -1.76
N ASP A 10 1.32 7.61 -2.85
CA ASP A 10 0.78 6.78 -3.93
C ASP A 10 1.47 5.42 -4.03
N SER A 11 2.48 5.18 -3.22
CA SER A 11 3.17 3.90 -3.20
C SER A 11 3.72 3.62 -1.81
N PHE A 12 4.08 2.38 -1.57
CA PHE A 12 4.61 1.97 -0.28
C PHE A 12 5.57 0.81 -0.44
N GLN A 13 6.39 0.61 0.59
CA GLN A 13 7.27 -0.54 0.69
C GLN A 13 7.18 -1.08 2.11
N LEU A 14 7.01 -2.40 2.23
CA LEU A 14 6.88 -3.07 3.51
C LEU A 14 8.04 -4.03 3.70
N ASN A 15 8.73 -3.90 4.84
CA ASN A 15 9.78 -4.84 5.24
C ASN A 15 9.39 -5.45 6.59
N THR A 16 9.46 -6.77 6.68
CA THR A 16 9.12 -7.47 7.92
C THR A 16 10.31 -8.31 8.38
N SER A 17 10.41 -8.47 9.69
CA SER A 17 11.38 -9.33 10.34
C SER A 17 10.72 -9.95 11.56
N PRO A 18 11.37 -10.93 12.25
CA PRO A 18 10.82 -11.44 13.50
C PRO A 18 10.66 -10.39 14.59
N TYR A 19 11.30 -9.24 14.45
CA TYR A 19 11.27 -8.17 15.45
C TYR A 19 10.26 -7.08 15.17
N GLY A 20 9.62 -7.08 14.00
CA GLY A 20 8.63 -6.08 13.69
C GLY A 20 8.54 -5.79 12.20
N ALA A 21 7.84 -4.70 11.89
CA ALA A 21 7.61 -4.28 10.50
C ALA A 21 7.99 -2.82 10.33
N THR A 22 8.45 -2.48 9.13
CA THR A 22 8.73 -1.11 8.73
C THR A 22 7.95 -0.82 7.44
N LEU A 23 7.12 0.21 7.49
CA LEU A 23 6.30 0.62 6.36
C LEU A 23 6.77 1.99 5.89
N ASN A 24 7.26 2.04 4.66
CA ASN A 24 7.69 3.28 4.02
C ASN A 24 6.59 3.77 3.09
N PHE A 25 6.11 4.99 3.31
CA PHE A 25 5.16 5.64 2.42
C PHE A 25 5.93 6.54 1.48
N MET A 26 5.65 6.40 0.20
CA MET A 26 6.47 7.00 -0.86
C MET A 26 5.59 7.75 -1.85
N LEU A 27 6.22 8.66 -2.57
CA LEU A 27 5.57 9.41 -3.64
C LEU A 27 6.34 9.21 -4.93
N SER A 28 5.61 8.83 -5.97
CA SER A 28 6.20 8.66 -7.29
C SER A 28 6.68 10.00 -7.84
N PRO A 29 7.74 10.01 -8.68
CA PRO A 29 8.23 11.26 -9.25
C PRO A 29 7.16 11.94 -10.10
N SER A 30 7.06 13.26 -9.96
CA SER A 30 6.08 14.07 -10.69
C SER A 30 6.53 14.39 -12.12
N THR A 31 7.81 14.20 -12.41
CA THR A 31 8.37 14.47 -13.73
C THR A 31 9.06 13.23 -14.28
N PRO A 32 9.07 13.04 -15.62
CA PRO A 32 9.81 11.93 -16.20
C PRO A 32 11.29 12.04 -15.86
N PRO A 33 11.98 10.90 -15.63
CA PRO A 33 13.41 10.93 -15.36
C PRO A 33 14.18 11.39 -16.60
N ALA A 34 15.35 11.96 -16.38
CA ALA A 34 16.26 12.31 -17.48
C ALA A 34 16.65 11.03 -18.26
N PRO A 35 16.96 11.15 -19.55
CA PRO A 35 17.37 9.98 -20.33
C PRO A 35 18.53 9.24 -19.66
N GLY A 36 18.39 7.92 -19.54
CA GLY A 36 19.39 7.07 -18.90
C GLY A 36 19.32 6.99 -17.39
N LYS A 37 18.35 7.66 -16.77
CA LYS A 37 18.16 7.60 -15.31
C LYS A 37 16.90 6.85 -14.97
N THR A 38 16.96 6.10 -13.86
CA THR A 38 15.80 5.36 -13.34
C THR A 38 14.88 6.29 -12.55
N PRO A 39 13.55 6.19 -12.72
CA PRO A 39 12.65 6.95 -11.89
C PRO A 39 12.84 6.56 -10.40
N GLN A 40 12.90 7.55 -9.54
CA GLN A 40 13.06 7.32 -8.11
C GLN A 40 11.88 7.90 -7.35
N SER A 41 11.27 7.08 -6.50
CA SER A 41 10.23 7.52 -5.59
C SER A 41 10.85 8.17 -4.37
N GLU A 42 10.19 9.20 -3.86
CA GLU A 42 10.61 9.87 -2.63
C GLU A 42 9.95 9.21 -1.42
N THR A 43 10.74 8.90 -0.39
CA THR A 43 10.19 8.39 0.85
C THR A 43 9.71 9.56 1.70
N LEU A 44 8.41 9.59 1.99
CA LEU A 44 7.79 10.67 2.74
C LEU A 44 7.75 10.39 4.23
N ALA A 45 7.53 9.13 4.61
CA ALA A 45 7.44 8.74 6.01
C ALA A 45 7.80 7.29 6.17
N THR A 46 8.43 6.98 7.30
CA THR A 46 8.74 5.61 7.70
C THR A 46 8.06 5.35 9.03
N ILE A 47 7.24 4.31 9.10
CA ILE A 47 6.52 3.96 10.32
C ILE A 47 6.91 2.54 10.70
N ARG A 48 7.35 2.39 11.94
CA ARG A 48 7.70 1.09 12.51
C ARG A 48 6.60 0.63 13.44
N MET A 49 6.33 -0.67 13.40
CA MET A 49 5.25 -1.22 14.21
C MET A 49 5.52 -2.69 14.53
N SER A 50 4.82 -3.20 15.54
CA SER A 50 4.88 -4.62 15.87
C SER A 50 4.15 -5.43 14.80
N LEU A 51 4.46 -6.73 14.74
CA LEU A 51 3.80 -7.63 13.81
C LEU A 51 2.31 -7.79 14.16
N GLU A 52 1.98 -7.80 15.45
CA GLU A 52 0.59 -7.87 15.90
C GLU A 52 -0.20 -6.66 15.41
N HIS A 53 0.39 -5.47 15.51
CA HIS A 53 -0.24 -4.24 15.04
C HIS A 53 -0.46 -4.28 13.53
N LEU A 54 0.55 -4.73 12.79
CA LEU A 54 0.45 -4.86 11.34
C LEU A 54 -0.69 -5.81 10.96
N LYS A 55 -0.77 -6.96 11.63
CA LYS A 55 -1.81 -7.94 11.33
C LYS A 55 -3.20 -7.39 11.62
N LEU A 56 -3.35 -6.67 12.74
CA LEU A 56 -4.62 -6.03 13.07
C LEU A 56 -4.99 -4.95 12.06
N MET A 57 -4.03 -4.14 11.67
CA MET A 57 -4.23 -3.13 10.62
C MET A 57 -4.74 -3.75 9.32
N THR A 58 -4.12 -4.83 8.90
CA THR A 58 -4.49 -5.53 7.66
C THR A 58 -5.95 -5.95 7.70
N PHE A 59 -6.42 -6.48 8.82
CA PHE A 59 -7.82 -6.87 8.98
C PHE A 59 -8.74 -5.66 8.91
N VAL A 60 -8.44 -4.61 9.67
CA VAL A 60 -9.30 -3.43 9.75
C VAL A 60 -9.37 -2.72 8.40
N LEU A 61 -8.22 -2.57 7.73
CA LEU A 61 -8.17 -1.93 6.41
C LEU A 61 -9.00 -2.70 5.38
N ARG A 62 -8.84 -4.02 5.35
CA ARG A 62 -9.59 -4.86 4.41
C ARG A 62 -11.09 -4.75 4.67
N ARG A 63 -11.50 -4.87 5.91
CA ARG A 63 -12.92 -4.78 6.29
C ARG A 63 -13.51 -3.43 5.88
N GLN A 64 -12.77 -2.37 6.10
CA GLN A 64 -13.24 -1.01 5.79
C GLN A 64 -13.40 -0.80 4.28
N ILE A 65 -12.46 -1.30 3.48
CA ILE A 65 -12.55 -1.21 2.02
C ILE A 65 -13.75 -2.01 1.51
N MET A 66 -13.94 -3.23 2.01
CA MET A 66 -15.06 -4.05 1.59
C MET A 66 -16.41 -3.42 1.95
N HIS A 67 -16.47 -2.79 3.12
CA HIS A 67 -17.68 -2.08 3.56
C HIS A 67 -17.97 -0.89 2.64
N LEU A 68 -16.94 -0.13 2.29
CA LEU A 68 -17.07 1.00 1.38
C LEU A 68 -17.57 0.55 0.00
N GLU A 69 -17.02 -0.53 -0.53
CA GLU A 69 -17.46 -1.08 -1.81
C GLU A 69 -18.92 -1.51 -1.78
N GLN A 70 -19.34 -2.14 -0.69
CA GLN A 70 -20.74 -2.56 -0.54
C GLN A 70 -21.69 -1.37 -0.46
N GLN A 71 -21.33 -0.35 0.28
CA GLN A 71 -22.19 0.84 0.45
C GLN A 71 -22.31 1.67 -0.82
N SER A 72 -21.19 1.83 -1.53
CA SER A 72 -21.18 2.68 -2.73
C SER A 72 -21.57 1.94 -4.00
N GLY A 73 -21.56 0.62 -3.98
CA GLY A 73 -21.78 -0.19 -5.18
C GLY A 73 -20.62 -0.14 -6.16
N VAL A 74 -19.49 0.42 -5.76
CA VAL A 74 -18.30 0.55 -6.60
C VAL A 74 -17.30 -0.53 -6.22
N ASN A 75 -16.75 -1.20 -7.22
CA ASN A 75 -15.65 -2.14 -7.01
C ASN A 75 -14.32 -1.41 -7.26
N ILE A 76 -13.55 -1.21 -6.20
CA ILE A 76 -12.27 -0.53 -6.30
C ILE A 76 -11.28 -1.48 -6.97
N GLN A 77 -10.80 -1.09 -8.15
CA GLN A 77 -9.89 -1.91 -8.92
C GLN A 77 -8.50 -1.30 -8.95
N VAL A 78 -7.50 -2.17 -8.86
CA VAL A 78 -6.10 -1.77 -9.00
C VAL A 78 -5.66 -2.17 -10.40
N PRO A 79 -5.03 -1.26 -11.17
CA PRO A 79 -4.58 -1.58 -12.52
C PRO A 79 -3.65 -2.79 -12.54
N THR A 80 -3.80 -3.63 -13.58
CA THR A 80 -2.98 -4.82 -13.74
C THR A 80 -1.48 -4.50 -13.77
N GLN A 81 -1.13 -3.34 -14.31
CA GLN A 81 0.26 -2.91 -14.34
C GLN A 81 0.85 -2.76 -12.93
N VAL A 82 0.06 -2.23 -12.00
CA VAL A 82 0.50 -2.09 -10.61
C VAL A 82 0.68 -3.45 -9.97
N LEU A 83 -0.27 -4.37 -10.17
CA LEU A 83 -0.16 -5.72 -9.64
C LEU A 83 1.08 -6.43 -10.19
N ASN A 84 1.35 -6.29 -11.48
CA ASN A 84 2.52 -6.89 -12.11
C ASN A 84 3.82 -6.33 -11.53
N SER A 85 3.87 -5.01 -11.29
CA SER A 85 5.06 -4.37 -10.71
C SER A 85 5.35 -4.86 -9.29
N MET A 86 4.33 -5.28 -8.57
CA MET A 86 4.45 -5.82 -7.22
C MET A 86 4.53 -7.35 -7.20
N ARG A 87 4.56 -7.98 -8.37
CA ARG A 87 4.62 -9.45 -8.53
C ARG A 87 3.42 -10.13 -7.89
N ILE A 88 2.25 -9.52 -8.02
CA ILE A 88 0.99 -10.08 -7.54
C ILE A 88 0.24 -10.65 -8.75
N SER A 89 -0.08 -11.96 -8.71
CA SER A 89 -0.87 -12.56 -9.78
C SER A 89 -2.33 -12.14 -9.64
N PRO A 90 -3.06 -12.04 -10.78
CA PRO A 90 -4.49 -11.74 -10.71
C PRO A 90 -5.28 -12.77 -9.89
N ASP A 91 -4.90 -14.05 -9.96
CA ASP A 91 -5.58 -15.09 -9.19
C ASP A 91 -5.39 -14.91 -7.70
N ASP A 92 -4.17 -14.58 -7.26
CA ASP A 92 -3.88 -14.30 -5.85
C ASP A 92 -4.65 -13.09 -5.37
N TRP A 93 -4.69 -12.04 -6.19
CA TRP A 93 -5.43 -10.82 -5.87
C TRP A 93 -6.92 -11.11 -5.69
N ASP A 94 -7.52 -11.81 -6.65
CA ASP A 94 -8.94 -12.13 -6.62
C ASP A 94 -9.28 -13.02 -5.44
N SER A 95 -8.42 -14.01 -5.15
CA SER A 95 -8.63 -14.92 -4.03
C SER A 95 -8.64 -14.19 -2.69
N LEU A 96 -7.73 -13.24 -2.51
CA LEU A 96 -7.64 -12.48 -1.27
C LEU A 96 -8.87 -11.61 -1.04
N TRP A 97 -9.43 -11.04 -2.12
CA TRP A 97 -10.55 -10.11 -2.01
C TRP A 97 -11.91 -10.76 -2.12
N LYS A 98 -11.96 -12.06 -2.40
CA LYS A 98 -13.22 -12.78 -2.34
C LYS A 98 -13.65 -12.94 -0.90
N ILE A 99 -14.92 -12.65 -0.65
CA ILE A 99 -15.53 -12.90 0.65
C ILE A 99 -15.92 -14.37 0.71
N VAL A 100 -15.47 -15.00 1.73
CA VAL A 100 -15.89 -16.37 2.01
C VAL A 100 -16.96 -16.34 3.05
#